data_9974a93c857128583523c2a0d9fe1499
#
_entry.id   9974a93c857128583523c2a0d9fe1499
#
_cell.length_a   1.000
_cell.length_b   1.000
_cell.length_c   1.000
_cell.angle_alpha   90.00
_cell.angle_beta   90.00
_cell.angle_gamma   90.00
#
_symmetry.space_group_name_H-M   'P 1'
#
loop_
_entity.id
_entity.type
_entity.pdbx_description
1 polymer ?
#
loop_
_entity_poly.entity_id
_entity_poly.type
_entity_poly.pdbx_seq_one_letter_code
_entity_poly.pdbx_strand_id
1 'polypeptide(L)' 'MTVSEAIKARTENKPYITREEWCNTYRGADLKVFPTNTPDCCVLTSLAARGPRRGWQPTAGDLIADDWFVTD' A
#
# COMPACT_ATOMS: atom_id res chain seq x y z
N MET A 1 0.21 -7.07 -10.22
CA MET A 1 0.07 -5.74 -10.84
C MET A 1 1.23 -4.85 -10.40
N THR A 2 1.60 -3.88 -11.23
CA THR A 2 2.51 -2.83 -10.80
C THR A 2 1.79 -1.90 -9.82
N VAL A 3 2.53 -1.04 -9.13
CA VAL A 3 1.92 -0.08 -8.20
C VAL A 3 0.93 0.83 -8.92
N SER A 4 1.25 1.28 -10.12
CA SER A 4 0.37 2.12 -10.93
C SER A 4 -0.91 1.39 -11.30
N GLU A 5 -0.81 0.15 -11.73
CA GLU A 5 -1.97 -0.68 -12.07
C GLU A 5 -2.86 -0.92 -10.84
N ALA A 6 -2.26 -1.19 -9.70
CA ALA A 6 -3.01 -1.40 -8.47
C ALA A 6 -3.76 -0.14 -8.04
N ILE A 7 -3.13 1.02 -8.15
CA ILE A 7 -3.78 2.30 -7.83
C ILE A 7 -5.00 2.52 -8.70
N LYS A 8 -4.92 2.21 -10.00
CA LYS A 8 -6.03 2.35 -10.94
C LYS A 8 -7.14 1.34 -10.68
N ALA A 9 -6.81 0.19 -10.12
CA ALA A 9 -7.77 -0.90 -9.89
C ALA A 9 -8.56 -0.76 -8.58
N ARG A 10 -8.29 0.26 -7.76
CA ARG A 10 -8.99 0.44 -6.49
C ARG A 10 -10.48 0.67 -6.67
N THR A 11 -11.25 0.21 -5.68
CA THR A 11 -12.69 0.42 -5.61
C THR A 11 -13.07 0.98 -4.25
N GLU A 12 -14.34 1.37 -4.06
CA GLU A 12 -14.82 1.84 -2.77
C GLU A 12 -14.67 0.77 -1.68
N ASN A 13 -14.82 -0.49 -2.05
CA ASN A 13 -14.71 -1.61 -1.11
C ASN A 13 -13.25 -2.02 -0.87
N LYS A 14 -12.36 -1.70 -1.80
CA LYS A 14 -10.94 -2.04 -1.73
C LYS A 14 -10.09 -0.82 -2.06
N PRO A 15 -10.02 0.16 -1.15
CA PRO A 15 -9.33 1.42 -1.42
C PRO A 15 -7.83 1.38 -1.18
N TYR A 16 -7.30 0.29 -0.61
CA TYR A 16 -5.89 0.16 -0.28
C TYR A 16 -5.18 -0.72 -1.28
N ILE A 17 -3.87 -0.57 -1.35
CA ILE A 17 -2.99 -1.48 -2.11
C ILE A 17 -1.92 -2.04 -1.18
N THR A 18 -1.47 -3.25 -1.47
CA THR A 18 -0.40 -3.90 -0.72
C THR A 18 0.37 -4.84 -1.63
N ARG A 19 1.50 -5.33 -1.16
CA ARG A 19 2.32 -6.29 -1.90
C ARG A 19 2.16 -7.67 -1.31
N GLU A 20 2.17 -8.69 -2.16
CA GLU A 20 2.16 -10.08 -1.72
C GLU A 20 3.38 -10.38 -0.84
N GLU A 21 4.55 -9.83 -1.18
CA GLU A 21 5.75 -9.97 -0.37
C GLU A 21 5.55 -9.43 1.05
N TRP A 22 4.83 -8.30 1.18
CA TRP A 22 4.55 -7.74 2.51
C TRP A 22 3.68 -8.67 3.35
N CYS A 23 2.72 -9.36 2.72
CA CYS A 23 1.88 -10.32 3.41
C CYS A 23 2.69 -11.49 3.96
N ASN A 24 3.74 -11.90 3.25
CA ASN A 24 4.62 -12.97 3.67
C ASN A 24 5.67 -12.54 4.70
N THR A 25 6.25 -11.35 4.51
CA THR A 25 7.35 -10.84 5.34
C THR A 25 6.84 -10.21 6.64
N TYR A 26 5.72 -9.49 6.57
CA TYR A 26 5.18 -8.73 7.69
C TYR A 26 3.84 -9.31 8.14
N ARG A 27 3.81 -10.62 8.39
CA ARG A 27 2.59 -11.32 8.83
C ARG A 27 2.01 -10.66 10.08
N GLY A 28 0.70 -10.41 10.04
CA GLY A 28 -0.01 -9.82 11.16
C GLY A 28 0.12 -8.31 11.28
N ALA A 29 0.96 -7.68 10.47
CA ALA A 29 1.12 -6.23 10.50
C ALA A 29 0.07 -5.51 9.64
N ASP A 30 -0.58 -6.23 8.72
CA ASP A 30 -1.58 -5.67 7.80
C ASP A 30 -1.08 -4.40 7.11
N LEU A 31 0.15 -4.46 6.60
CA LEU A 31 0.81 -3.32 5.98
C LEU A 31 0.16 -3.03 4.64
N LYS A 32 -0.35 -1.81 4.45
CA LYS A 32 -1.02 -1.40 3.23
C LYS A 32 -0.92 0.11 3.02
N VAL A 33 -1.15 0.54 1.80
CA VAL A 33 -1.00 1.94 1.39
C VAL A 33 -2.35 2.47 0.93
N PHE A 34 -2.70 3.65 1.39
CA PHE A 34 -3.86 4.42 0.91
C PHE A 34 -3.35 5.52 -0.02
N PRO A 35 -3.44 5.35 -1.35
CA PRO A 35 -2.99 6.39 -2.28
C PRO A 35 -3.93 7.59 -2.23
N THR A 36 -3.37 8.79 -2.24
CA THR A 36 -4.13 10.02 -2.16
C THR A 36 -3.44 11.11 -2.97
N ASN A 37 -4.22 12.09 -3.44
CA ASN A 37 -3.71 13.28 -4.14
C ASN A 37 -3.60 14.49 -3.21
N THR A 38 -3.72 14.30 -1.91
CA THR A 38 -3.59 15.35 -0.91
C THR A 38 -2.12 15.60 -0.57
N PRO A 39 -1.79 16.68 0.15
CA PRO A 39 -0.43 16.89 0.64
C PRO A 39 0.14 15.76 1.51
N ASP A 40 -0.72 14.89 2.04
CA ASP A 40 -0.28 13.70 2.77
C ASP A 40 0.33 12.65 1.84
N CYS A 41 0.17 12.80 0.55
CA CYS A 41 0.64 11.88 -0.47
C CYS A 41 0.01 10.49 -0.28
N CYS A 42 0.80 9.42 -0.42
CA CYS A 42 0.31 8.09 -0.11
C CYS A 42 0.51 7.83 1.38
N VAL A 43 -0.51 7.29 2.02
CA VAL A 43 -0.51 7.06 3.47
C VAL A 43 -0.27 5.58 3.74
N LEU A 44 0.77 5.27 4.51
CA LEU A 44 1.08 3.91 4.91
C LEU A 44 0.35 3.58 6.21
N THR A 45 -0.39 2.48 6.23
CA THR A 45 -1.06 2.00 7.44
C THR A 45 -0.58 0.59 7.80
N SER A 46 -0.57 0.30 9.09
CA SER A 46 -0.19 -1.01 9.61
C SER A 46 -0.82 -1.21 10.98
N LEU A 47 -1.22 -2.44 11.28
CA LEU A 47 -1.71 -2.78 12.62
C LEU A 47 -0.62 -2.62 13.68
N ALA A 48 0.65 -2.79 13.30
CA ALA A 48 1.77 -2.63 14.20
C ALA A 48 2.15 -1.16 14.43
N ALA A 49 1.71 -0.24 13.58
CA ALA A 49 1.98 1.18 13.72
C ALA A 49 0.90 1.84 14.56
N ARG A 50 1.26 2.96 15.19
CA ARG A 50 0.31 3.74 16.00
C ARG A 50 -0.45 4.74 15.13
N GLY A 51 -1.06 4.25 14.07
CA GLY A 51 -1.85 5.06 13.16
C GLY A 51 -1.21 5.23 11.80
N PRO A 52 -1.91 5.92 10.87
CA PRO A 52 -1.43 6.11 9.51
C PRO A 52 -0.16 6.97 9.48
N ARG A 53 0.75 6.63 8.58
CA ARG A 53 1.96 7.41 8.34
C ARG A 53 1.86 8.12 7.01
N ARG A 54 1.94 9.44 7.04
CA ARG A 54 1.89 10.28 5.83
C ARG A 54 3.20 10.17 5.07
N GLY A 55 3.13 10.43 3.77
CA GLY A 55 4.32 10.52 2.96
C GLY A 55 5.07 9.20 2.85
N TRP A 56 4.34 8.11 2.53
CA TRP A 56 4.97 6.83 2.29
C TRP A 56 6.10 6.97 1.29
N GLN A 57 7.29 6.51 1.67
CA GLN A 57 8.47 6.56 0.83
C GLN A 57 8.81 5.16 0.34
N PRO A 58 8.42 4.82 -0.90
CA PRO A 58 8.68 3.50 -1.44
C PRO A 58 10.17 3.32 -1.73
N THR A 59 10.64 2.08 -1.59
CA THR A 59 11.96 1.71 -2.08
C THR A 59 11.90 1.51 -3.59
N ALA A 60 13.08 1.43 -4.23
CA ALA A 60 13.12 1.09 -5.64
C ALA A 60 12.47 -0.27 -5.91
N GLY A 61 12.66 -1.23 -5.00
CA GLY A 61 12.02 -2.54 -5.11
C GLY A 61 10.50 -2.45 -5.06
N ASP A 62 9.95 -1.58 -4.22
CA ASP A 62 8.50 -1.37 -4.16
C ASP A 62 7.97 -0.80 -5.47
N LEU A 63 8.70 0.13 -6.08
CA LEU A 63 8.25 0.81 -7.29
C LEU A 63 8.27 -0.10 -8.52
N ILE A 64 9.22 -1.01 -8.61
CA ILE A 64 9.36 -1.90 -9.77
C ILE A 64 8.63 -3.23 -9.60
N ALA A 65 8.13 -3.52 -8.40
CA ALA A 65 7.44 -4.78 -8.12
C ALA A 65 6.15 -4.90 -8.92
N ASP A 66 5.79 -6.11 -9.28
CA ASP A 66 4.52 -6.40 -9.97
C ASP A 66 3.60 -7.32 -9.17
N ASP A 67 3.88 -7.46 -7.88
CA ASP A 67 3.09 -8.27 -6.96
C ASP A 67 2.09 -7.44 -6.13
N TRP A 68 1.79 -6.23 -6.56
CA TRP A 68 0.80 -5.38 -5.92
C TRP A 68 -0.62 -5.87 -6.17
N PHE A 69 -1.50 -5.65 -5.22
CA PHE A 69 -2.93 -5.95 -5.38
C PHE A 69 -3.76 -5.02 -4.51
N VAL A 70 -5.05 -4.91 -4.85
CA VAL A 70 -5.99 -4.07 -4.08
C VAL A 70 -6.53 -4.87 -2.91
N THR A 71 -6.80 -4.17 -1.80
CA THR A 71 -7.30 -4.79 -0.58
C THR A 71 -8.17 -3.80 0.20
N ASP A 72 -8.97 -4.33 1.08
CA ASP A 72 -9.78 -3.56 2.02
C ASP A 72 -9.03 -3.22 3.30
#